data_7ebd13128d21bd757c062d3ce873aab2
#
_entry.id   7ebd13128d21bd757c062d3ce873aab2
#
_cell.length_a   1.000
_cell.length_b   1.000
_cell.length_c   1.000
_cell.angle_alpha   90.00
_cell.angle_beta   90.00
_cell.angle_gamma   90.00
#
_symmetry.space_group_name_H-M   'P 1'
#
loop_
_entity.id
_entity.type
_entity.pdbx_description
1 polymer ?
#
loop_
_entity_poly.entity_id
_entity_poly.type
_entity_poly.pdbx_seq_one_letter_code
_entity_poly.pdbx_strand_id
1 'polypeptide(L)'
;MNEALAKARTYQSSAYTEESYGKLTAAVNAATELLKGEYTKNQVLEAQMAIYAAIDGLTFRPLDETKLLDAKAEGFKVTATSECDPEKLEDGLATNVLDGKEDNYWHTEYNKDVLPQSLNFDLGRLYNLTDITFLARQGTTNGDILKAQIFVGSDKEDMKSVGTYEFD
;
A
#
# COMPACT_ATOMS: atom_id res chain seq x y z
N MET A 1 9.41 4.35 22.51
CA MET A 1 9.79 2.96 22.14
C MET A 1 8.60 2.12 21.68
N ASN A 2 7.54 1.95 22.44
CA ASN A 2 6.40 1.10 22.05
C ASN A 2 5.76 1.52 20.72
N GLU A 3 5.67 2.82 20.45
CA GLU A 3 5.16 3.36 19.20
C GLU A 3 6.05 2.99 18.01
N ALA A 4 7.38 3.15 18.15
CA ALA A 4 8.33 2.77 17.10
C ALA A 4 8.28 1.27 16.80
N LEU A 5 8.21 0.42 17.83
CA LEU A 5 8.05 -1.03 17.67
C LEU A 5 6.71 -1.39 17.03
N ALA A 6 5.63 -0.70 17.39
CA ALA A 6 4.32 -0.89 16.77
C ALA A 6 4.35 -0.48 15.29
N LYS A 7 4.94 0.68 14.97
CA LYS A 7 5.11 1.13 13.58
C LYS A 7 5.96 0.15 12.77
N ALA A 8 7.08 -0.34 13.31
CA ALA A 8 7.93 -1.31 12.61
C ALA A 8 7.18 -2.60 12.21
N ARG A 9 6.21 -3.03 13.01
CA ARG A 9 5.42 -4.25 12.75
C ARG A 9 4.40 -4.10 11.62
N THR A 10 4.12 -2.89 11.17
CA THR A 10 3.21 -2.66 10.02
C THR A 10 3.86 -2.97 8.68
N TYR A 11 5.19 -3.01 8.61
CA TYR A 11 5.93 -3.29 7.38
C TYR A 11 6.08 -4.81 7.16
N GLN A 12 5.83 -5.26 5.93
CA GLN A 12 5.88 -6.67 5.56
C GLN A 12 7.18 -6.97 4.81
N SER A 13 7.92 -8.00 5.23
CA SER A 13 9.20 -8.37 4.61
C SER A 13 9.12 -8.64 3.11
N SER A 14 7.97 -9.14 2.64
CA SER A 14 7.74 -9.45 1.23
C SER A 14 7.74 -8.23 0.31
N ALA A 15 7.51 -7.04 0.84
CA ALA A 15 7.45 -5.81 0.05
C ALA A 15 8.82 -5.16 -0.18
N TYR A 16 9.82 -5.49 0.63
CA TYR A 16 11.11 -4.78 0.67
C TYR A 16 12.27 -5.68 0.30
N THR A 17 13.40 -5.07 -0.06
CA THR A 17 14.65 -5.82 -0.28
C THR A 17 15.10 -6.48 1.01
N GLU A 18 15.69 -7.68 0.91
CA GLU A 18 16.21 -8.42 2.07
C GLU A 18 17.22 -7.58 2.88
N GLU A 19 18.05 -6.79 2.20
CA GLU A 19 19.02 -5.90 2.84
C GLU A 19 18.32 -4.82 3.69
N SER A 20 17.38 -4.07 3.12
CA SER A 20 16.72 -2.96 3.84
C SER A 20 15.83 -3.46 4.97
N TYR A 21 15.05 -4.52 4.74
CA TYR A 21 14.22 -5.13 5.77
C TYR A 21 15.06 -5.82 6.86
N GLY A 22 16.22 -6.37 6.51
CA GLY A 22 17.17 -6.93 7.47
C GLY A 22 17.68 -5.87 8.46
N LYS A 23 17.94 -4.64 8.00
CA LYS A 23 18.31 -3.50 8.87
C LYS A 23 17.19 -3.15 9.85
N LEU A 24 15.95 -3.14 9.38
CA LEU A 24 14.79 -2.91 10.26
C LEU A 24 14.64 -4.01 11.31
N THR A 25 14.76 -5.26 10.88
CA THR A 25 14.71 -6.43 11.79
C THR A 25 15.81 -6.35 12.85
N ALA A 26 17.03 -5.98 12.46
CA ALA A 26 18.15 -5.83 13.39
C ALA A 26 17.90 -4.71 14.42
N ALA A 27 17.38 -3.55 13.98
CA ALA A 27 17.05 -2.44 14.88
C ALA A 27 15.93 -2.82 15.88
N VAL A 28 14.89 -3.51 15.42
CA VAL A 28 13.80 -4.02 16.28
C VAL A 28 14.30 -5.03 17.30
N ASN A 29 15.15 -5.96 16.88
CA ASN A 29 15.72 -6.96 17.77
C ASN A 29 16.61 -6.30 18.84
N ALA A 30 17.50 -5.38 18.44
CA ALA A 30 18.37 -4.65 19.37
C ALA A 30 17.55 -3.86 20.41
N ALA A 31 16.49 -3.16 19.97
CA ALA A 31 15.57 -2.45 20.87
C ALA A 31 14.85 -3.40 21.83
N THR A 32 14.42 -4.55 21.35
CA THR A 32 13.73 -5.55 22.15
C THR A 32 14.67 -6.18 23.21
N GLU A 33 15.91 -6.46 22.85
CA GLU A 33 16.92 -6.93 23.81
C GLU A 33 17.25 -5.88 24.85
N LEU A 34 17.43 -4.61 24.44
CA LEU A 34 17.66 -3.50 25.38
C LEU A 34 16.58 -3.42 26.45
N LEU A 35 15.32 -3.61 26.09
CA LEU A 35 14.18 -3.52 27.02
C LEU A 35 14.08 -4.68 28.03
N LYS A 36 14.86 -5.76 27.86
CA LYS A 36 14.92 -6.89 28.81
C LYS A 36 15.86 -6.65 29.98
N GLY A 37 16.80 -5.70 29.84
CA GLY A 37 17.81 -5.40 30.87
C GLY A 37 17.59 -4.05 31.55
N GLU A 38 18.61 -3.57 32.24
CA GLU A 38 18.65 -2.21 32.73
C GLU A 38 19.03 -1.26 31.60
N TYR A 39 18.35 -0.13 31.49
CA TYR A 39 18.58 0.84 30.41
C TYR A 39 18.43 2.29 30.89
N THR A 40 19.13 3.18 30.23
CA THR A 40 19.01 4.62 30.40
C THR A 40 18.01 5.21 29.41
N LYS A 41 17.52 6.41 29.71
CA LYS A 41 16.65 7.15 28.78
C LYS A 41 17.32 7.41 27.42
N ASN A 42 18.63 7.67 27.41
CA ASN A 42 19.37 7.92 26.16
C ASN A 42 19.46 6.66 25.29
N GLN A 43 19.71 5.48 25.88
CA GLN A 43 19.72 4.22 25.15
C GLN A 43 18.34 3.91 24.52
N VAL A 44 17.27 4.21 25.22
CA VAL A 44 15.90 4.05 24.66
C VAL A 44 15.68 4.99 23.49
N LEU A 45 16.12 6.25 23.58
CA LEU A 45 16.00 7.23 22.50
C LEU A 45 16.82 6.83 21.28
N GLU A 46 18.07 6.41 21.47
CA GLU A 46 18.96 5.93 20.40
C GLU A 46 18.36 4.70 19.67
N ALA A 47 17.84 3.73 20.42
CA ALA A 47 17.19 2.58 19.84
C ALA A 47 15.90 2.93 19.07
N GLN A 48 15.13 3.91 19.56
CA GLN A 48 13.96 4.41 18.85
C GLN A 48 14.35 5.12 17.54
N MET A 49 15.38 5.95 17.57
CA MET A 49 15.90 6.63 16.37
C MET A 49 16.43 5.62 15.35
N ALA A 50 17.09 4.54 15.80
CA ALA A 50 17.58 3.49 14.91
C ALA A 50 16.43 2.76 14.20
N ILE A 51 15.30 2.52 14.88
CA ILE A 51 14.11 1.93 14.25
C ILE A 51 13.56 2.88 13.18
N TYR A 52 13.38 4.16 13.48
CA TYR A 52 12.85 5.12 12.50
C TYR A 52 13.80 5.29 11.31
N ALA A 53 15.11 5.39 11.54
CA ALA A 53 16.09 5.46 10.46
C ALA A 53 16.06 4.21 9.57
N ALA A 54 15.83 3.02 10.16
CA ALA A 54 15.68 1.80 9.39
C ALA A 54 14.36 1.74 8.60
N ILE A 55 13.27 2.32 9.13
CA ILE A 55 12.00 2.50 8.42
C ILE A 55 12.18 3.43 7.22
N ASP A 56 12.79 4.58 7.42
CA ASP A 56 13.06 5.58 6.36
C ASP A 56 14.02 5.03 5.29
N GLY A 57 14.85 4.06 5.64
CA GLY A 57 15.77 3.38 4.73
C GLY A 57 15.19 2.14 4.04
N LEU A 58 13.89 1.84 4.20
CA LEU A 58 13.26 0.73 3.51
C LEU A 58 13.24 0.97 2.00
N THR A 59 13.63 -0.04 1.26
CA THR A 59 13.65 -0.01 -0.21
C THR A 59 12.76 -1.12 -0.72
N PHE A 60 11.76 -0.77 -1.52
CA PHE A 60 10.91 -1.77 -2.15
C PHE A 60 11.73 -2.72 -3.00
N ARG A 61 11.38 -4.00 -2.97
CA ARG A 61 12.01 -4.94 -3.89
C ARG A 61 11.61 -4.60 -5.32
N PRO A 62 12.52 -4.82 -6.29
CA PRO A 62 12.18 -4.64 -7.70
C PRO A 62 10.98 -5.50 -8.08
N LEU A 63 10.04 -4.90 -8.82
CA LEU A 63 8.93 -5.61 -9.40
C LEU A 63 9.43 -6.58 -10.48
N ASP A 64 8.91 -7.80 -10.48
CA ASP A 64 9.14 -8.73 -11.58
C ASP A 64 8.11 -8.48 -12.69
N GLU A 65 8.45 -7.59 -13.62
CA GLU A 65 7.56 -7.20 -14.72
C GLU A 65 7.11 -8.37 -15.59
N THR A 66 7.86 -9.48 -15.58
CA THR A 66 7.47 -10.68 -16.35
C THR A 66 6.27 -11.42 -15.75
N LYS A 67 5.91 -11.08 -14.52
CA LYS A 67 4.77 -11.66 -13.79
C LYS A 67 3.57 -10.73 -13.65
N LEU A 68 3.65 -9.54 -14.25
CA LEU A 68 2.51 -8.63 -14.26
C LEU A 68 1.37 -9.25 -15.06
N LEU A 69 0.18 -9.20 -14.48
CA LEU A 69 -1.05 -9.56 -15.17
C LEU A 69 -1.58 -8.33 -15.90
N ASP A 70 -1.91 -8.50 -17.16
CA ASP A 70 -2.68 -7.51 -17.90
C ASP A 70 -4.15 -7.62 -17.48
N ALA A 71 -4.57 -6.70 -16.62
CA ALA A 71 -5.91 -6.71 -16.04
C ALA A 71 -7.02 -6.67 -17.09
N LYS A 72 -6.80 -6.00 -18.23
CA LYS A 72 -7.74 -5.93 -19.33
C LYS A 72 -7.80 -7.26 -20.10
N ALA A 73 -6.64 -7.84 -20.42
CA ALA A 73 -6.55 -9.13 -21.11
C ALA A 73 -7.11 -10.28 -20.27
N GLU A 74 -6.91 -10.25 -18.94
CA GLU A 74 -7.46 -11.22 -17.99
C GLU A 74 -8.96 -11.02 -17.73
N GLY A 75 -9.54 -9.88 -18.14
CA GLY A 75 -10.96 -9.59 -17.97
C GLY A 75 -11.35 -9.24 -16.53
N PHE A 76 -10.44 -8.66 -15.75
CA PHE A 76 -10.73 -8.20 -14.40
C PHE A 76 -11.86 -7.16 -14.41
N LYS A 77 -12.61 -7.13 -13.33
CA LYS A 77 -13.66 -6.14 -13.13
C LYS A 77 -13.32 -5.28 -11.93
N VAL A 78 -13.74 -4.03 -11.97
CA VAL A 78 -13.54 -3.09 -10.87
C VAL A 78 -14.81 -2.31 -10.62
N THR A 79 -15.08 -2.00 -9.36
CA THR A 79 -16.14 -1.11 -8.91
C THR A 79 -15.57 -0.16 -7.86
N ALA A 80 -16.11 1.04 -7.78
CA ALA A 80 -15.74 2.06 -6.79
C ALA A 80 -16.89 2.35 -5.84
N THR A 81 -16.56 2.92 -4.67
CA THR A 81 -17.57 3.49 -3.76
C THR A 81 -18.16 4.78 -4.31
N SER A 82 -17.41 5.51 -5.13
CA SER A 82 -17.82 6.70 -5.85
C SER A 82 -17.01 6.83 -7.13
N GLU A 83 -17.62 7.27 -8.20
CA GLU A 83 -16.98 7.52 -9.48
C GLU A 83 -17.67 8.67 -10.22
N CYS A 84 -16.91 9.41 -11.00
CA CYS A 84 -17.47 10.48 -11.82
C CYS A 84 -17.98 9.91 -13.14
N ASP A 85 -19.27 10.15 -13.39
CA ASP A 85 -19.97 9.64 -14.55
C ASP A 85 -19.79 10.60 -15.74
N PRO A 86 -19.21 10.15 -16.88
CA PRO A 86 -18.98 10.99 -18.05
C PRO A 86 -20.28 11.54 -18.67
N GLU A 87 -21.42 10.89 -18.48
CA GLU A 87 -22.69 11.42 -18.94
C GLU A 87 -23.15 12.66 -18.15
N LYS A 88 -22.62 12.84 -16.93
CA LYS A 88 -22.98 13.96 -16.06
C LYS A 88 -21.94 15.08 -16.05
N LEU A 89 -20.68 14.76 -16.12
CA LEU A 89 -19.61 15.75 -15.95
C LEU A 89 -18.35 15.43 -16.73
N GLU A 90 -17.56 14.44 -16.29
CA GLU A 90 -16.33 14.01 -16.95
C GLU A 90 -16.06 12.54 -16.66
N ASP A 91 -15.20 11.93 -17.46
CA ASP A 91 -14.86 10.53 -17.34
C ASP A 91 -13.91 10.29 -16.17
N GLY A 92 -14.43 9.70 -15.10
CA GLY A 92 -13.71 9.28 -13.91
C GLY A 92 -14.18 7.92 -13.43
N LEU A 93 -14.60 7.05 -14.35
CA LEU A 93 -15.09 5.72 -14.04
C LEU A 93 -14.02 4.81 -13.41
N ALA A 94 -14.43 3.93 -12.53
CA ALA A 94 -13.53 2.94 -11.92
C ALA A 94 -12.83 2.06 -12.98
N THR A 95 -13.48 1.77 -14.08
CA THR A 95 -12.92 0.96 -15.17
C THR A 95 -11.68 1.57 -15.83
N ASN A 96 -11.45 2.88 -15.66
CA ASN A 96 -10.28 3.56 -16.20
C ASN A 96 -8.97 3.05 -15.57
N VAL A 97 -9.01 2.53 -14.35
CA VAL A 97 -7.81 1.95 -13.71
C VAL A 97 -7.35 0.62 -14.33
N LEU A 98 -8.14 0.04 -15.24
CA LEU A 98 -7.82 -1.23 -15.90
C LEU A 98 -7.59 -1.08 -17.42
N ASP A 99 -7.66 0.13 -17.97
CA ASP A 99 -7.61 0.32 -19.42
C ASP A 99 -6.18 0.44 -19.99
N GLY A 100 -5.17 0.53 -19.11
CA GLY A 100 -3.76 0.63 -19.47
C GLY A 100 -3.33 1.98 -20.04
N LYS A 101 -4.10 3.05 -19.83
CA LYS A 101 -3.79 4.40 -20.30
C LYS A 101 -3.28 5.27 -19.15
N GLU A 102 -2.28 6.10 -19.44
CA GLU A 102 -1.70 7.03 -18.46
C GLU A 102 -2.46 8.36 -18.35
N ASP A 103 -3.23 8.70 -19.37
CA ASP A 103 -4.00 9.95 -19.46
C ASP A 103 -5.44 9.80 -18.97
N ASN A 104 -5.83 8.60 -18.59
CA ASN A 104 -7.13 8.27 -18.04
C ASN A 104 -7.01 7.80 -16.58
N TYR A 105 -7.98 8.13 -15.75
CA TYR A 105 -7.91 7.84 -14.32
C TYR A 105 -9.31 7.72 -13.72
N TRP A 106 -9.40 7.04 -12.59
CA TRP A 106 -10.57 7.07 -11.74
C TRP A 106 -10.53 8.27 -10.80
N HIS A 107 -11.66 8.92 -10.61
CA HIS A 107 -11.87 9.84 -9.50
C HIS A 107 -13.30 9.81 -8.99
N THR A 108 -13.47 10.24 -7.76
CA THR A 108 -14.77 10.30 -7.07
C THR A 108 -15.69 11.35 -7.69
N GLU A 109 -17.00 11.19 -7.52
CA GLU A 109 -17.96 12.23 -7.87
C GLU A 109 -17.66 13.51 -7.08
N TYR A 110 -17.69 14.66 -7.75
CA TYR A 110 -17.45 15.95 -7.13
C TYR A 110 -18.40 16.22 -5.97
N ASN A 111 -17.85 16.77 -4.87
CA ASN A 111 -18.56 17.02 -3.61
C ASN A 111 -19.08 15.76 -2.88
N LYS A 112 -18.62 14.57 -3.29
CA LYS A 112 -18.88 13.28 -2.63
C LYS A 112 -17.58 12.54 -2.29
N ASP A 113 -16.53 13.27 -2.04
CA ASP A 113 -15.17 12.83 -1.78
C ASP A 113 -14.90 12.50 -0.30
N VAL A 114 -15.93 12.05 0.42
CA VAL A 114 -15.80 11.65 1.83
C VAL A 114 -14.96 10.37 1.93
N LEU A 115 -13.85 10.44 2.65
CA LEU A 115 -12.98 9.29 2.90
C LEU A 115 -13.55 8.39 4.01
N PRO A 116 -13.28 7.06 3.98
CA PRO A 116 -12.46 6.37 2.98
C PRO A 116 -13.22 6.11 1.67
N GLN A 117 -12.49 6.10 0.56
CA GLN A 117 -12.97 5.61 -0.72
C GLN A 117 -12.36 4.23 -1.02
N SER A 118 -13.01 3.41 -1.82
CA SER A 118 -12.49 2.10 -2.17
C SER A 118 -12.70 1.72 -3.63
N LEU A 119 -11.73 0.97 -4.15
CA LEU A 119 -11.83 0.21 -5.39
C LEU A 119 -11.88 -1.27 -5.04
N ASN A 120 -12.85 -1.98 -5.60
CA ASN A 120 -13.00 -3.42 -5.44
C ASN A 120 -12.73 -4.10 -6.78
N PHE A 121 -11.72 -4.97 -6.79
CA PHE A 121 -11.31 -5.72 -7.97
C PHE A 121 -11.82 -7.15 -7.87
N ASP A 122 -12.55 -7.60 -8.88
CA ASP A 122 -12.90 -9.00 -9.08
C ASP A 122 -11.98 -9.57 -10.16
N LEU A 123 -11.14 -10.50 -9.77
CA LEU A 123 -10.14 -11.12 -10.64
C LEU A 123 -10.69 -12.33 -11.41
N GLY A 124 -11.97 -12.68 -11.19
CA GLY A 124 -12.68 -13.76 -11.90
C GLY A 124 -12.24 -15.18 -11.53
N ARG A 125 -11.07 -15.36 -10.92
CA ARG A 125 -10.53 -16.64 -10.44
C ARG A 125 -9.52 -16.41 -9.31
N LEU A 126 -9.10 -17.48 -8.66
CA LEU A 126 -8.07 -17.40 -7.62
C LEU A 126 -6.67 -17.23 -8.24
N TYR A 127 -5.92 -16.29 -7.67
CA TYR A 127 -4.53 -16.03 -7.99
C TYR A 127 -3.68 -16.08 -6.72
N ASN A 128 -2.41 -16.43 -6.88
CA ASN A 128 -1.41 -16.24 -5.84
C ASN A 128 -0.75 -14.86 -6.03
N LEU A 129 -1.40 -13.84 -5.48
CA LEU A 129 -0.94 -12.46 -5.61
C LEU A 129 0.30 -12.22 -4.73
N THR A 130 1.31 -11.58 -5.28
CA THR A 130 2.52 -11.17 -4.57
C THR A 130 2.66 -9.67 -4.49
N ASP A 131 2.16 -8.96 -5.46
CA ASP A 131 2.32 -7.51 -5.60
C ASP A 131 1.07 -6.88 -6.22
N ILE A 132 0.86 -5.62 -5.92
CA ILE A 132 -0.05 -4.73 -6.62
C ILE A 132 0.69 -3.44 -6.92
N THR A 133 0.53 -2.96 -8.14
CA THR A 133 1.04 -1.65 -8.54
C THR A 133 -0.11 -0.77 -8.99
N PHE A 134 -0.01 0.50 -8.76
CA PHE A 134 -0.91 1.47 -9.34
C PHE A 134 -0.11 2.66 -9.87
N LEU A 135 -0.60 3.25 -10.94
CA LEU A 135 -0.06 4.48 -11.48
C LEU A 135 -0.91 5.64 -10.96
N ALA A 136 -0.29 6.57 -10.24
CA ALA A 136 -0.93 7.80 -9.82
C ALA A 136 -1.23 8.69 -11.04
N ARG A 137 -2.19 9.61 -10.90
CA ARG A 137 -2.50 10.58 -11.93
C ARG A 137 -1.26 11.37 -12.32
N GLN A 138 -0.99 11.49 -13.62
CA GLN A 138 0.21 12.14 -14.12
C GLN A 138 0.06 13.67 -14.19
N GLY A 139 1.17 14.39 -13.95
CA GLY A 139 1.26 15.84 -14.12
C GLY A 139 0.61 16.70 -13.04
N THR A 140 0.11 16.11 -11.97
CA THR A 140 -0.48 16.79 -10.82
C THR A 140 -0.44 15.91 -9.59
N THR A 141 -0.46 16.49 -8.40
CA THR A 141 -0.63 15.79 -7.12
C THR A 141 -2.09 15.76 -6.63
N ASN A 142 -3.00 16.31 -7.43
CA ASN A 142 -4.41 16.31 -7.08
C ASN A 142 -5.01 14.91 -7.21
N GLY A 143 -5.47 14.36 -6.09
CA GLY A 143 -6.03 13.02 -6.01
C GLY A 143 -5.00 11.90 -5.76
N ASP A 144 -3.76 12.23 -5.41
CA ASP A 144 -2.76 11.24 -5.03
C ASP A 144 -3.22 10.42 -3.82
N ILE A 145 -3.00 9.12 -3.91
CA ILE A 145 -3.30 8.20 -2.81
C ILE A 145 -2.12 8.21 -1.84
N LEU A 146 -2.28 8.93 -0.74
CA LEU A 146 -1.23 9.02 0.30
C LEU A 146 -1.24 7.81 1.24
N LYS A 147 -2.38 7.13 1.35
CA LYS A 147 -2.52 5.97 2.23
C LYS A 147 -3.60 5.03 1.72
N ALA A 148 -3.27 3.75 1.67
CA ALA A 148 -4.23 2.71 1.32
C ALA A 148 -4.17 1.53 2.29
N GLN A 149 -5.33 0.97 2.60
CA GLN A 149 -5.43 -0.33 3.24
C GLN A 149 -5.85 -1.36 2.19
N ILE A 150 -5.10 -2.46 2.10
CA ILE A 150 -5.34 -3.50 1.11
C ILE A 150 -5.97 -4.71 1.79
N PHE A 151 -7.02 -5.22 1.16
CA PHE A 151 -7.72 -6.42 1.57
C PHE A 151 -7.69 -7.44 0.44
N VAL A 152 -7.57 -8.71 0.77
CA VAL A 152 -7.67 -9.83 -0.17
C VAL A 152 -8.58 -10.91 0.38
N GLY A 153 -9.27 -11.62 -0.49
CA GLY A 153 -10.16 -12.71 -0.11
C GLY A 153 -10.58 -13.54 -1.32
N SER A 154 -11.15 -14.71 -1.07
CA SER A 154 -11.74 -15.55 -2.11
C SER A 154 -13.13 -15.11 -2.54
N ASP A 155 -13.78 -14.32 -1.70
CA ASP A 155 -15.06 -13.67 -1.95
C ASP A 155 -15.17 -12.36 -1.12
N LYS A 156 -16.26 -11.61 -1.32
CA LYS A 156 -16.50 -10.33 -0.66
C LYS A 156 -16.69 -10.42 0.86
N GLU A 157 -17.08 -11.58 1.35
CA GLU A 157 -17.40 -11.80 2.78
C GLU A 157 -16.17 -12.27 3.57
N ASP A 158 -15.15 -12.82 2.88
CA ASP A 158 -13.91 -13.33 3.50
C ASP A 158 -12.69 -12.42 3.22
N MET A 159 -12.88 -11.12 3.09
CA MET A 159 -11.80 -10.17 2.86
C MET A 159 -10.96 -9.97 4.12
N LYS A 160 -9.66 -10.18 4.02
CA LYS A 160 -8.68 -10.00 5.10
C LYS A 160 -7.70 -8.90 4.76
N SER A 161 -7.44 -8.01 5.71
CA SER A 161 -6.42 -6.99 5.55
C SER A 161 -5.04 -7.62 5.45
N VAL A 162 -4.29 -7.26 4.41
CA VAL A 162 -2.89 -7.64 4.24
C VAL A 162 -1.92 -6.53 4.62
N GLY A 163 -2.42 -5.33 4.85
CA GLY A 163 -1.62 -4.22 5.34
C GLY A 163 -2.23 -2.86 5.06
N THR A 164 -1.61 -1.85 5.67
CA THR A 164 -1.83 -0.44 5.39
C THR A 164 -0.50 0.12 4.91
N TYR A 165 -0.55 0.83 3.79
CA TYR A 165 0.63 1.36 3.09
C TYR A 165 0.49 2.87 2.98
N GLU A 166 1.57 3.58 3.26
CA GLU A 166 1.70 5.02 3.06
C GLU A 166 2.58 5.23 1.83
N PHE A 167 2.23 6.19 0.99
CA PHE A 167 2.92 6.55 -0.24
C PHE A 167 3.41 7.99 -0.13
N ASP A 168 4.59 8.25 -0.67
CA ASP A 168 5.23 9.59 -0.70
C ASP A 168 4.80 10.39 -1.91
#